data_3513faa11fafe0c66f3477424cbf249c
#
_entry.id   3513faa11fafe0c66f3477424cbf249c
#
_cell.length_a   1.000
_cell.length_b   1.000
_cell.length_c   1.000
_cell.angle_alpha   90.00
_cell.angle_beta   90.00
_cell.angle_gamma   90.00
#
_symmetry.space_group_name_H-M   'P 1'
#
loop_
_entity.id
_entity.type
_entity.pdbx_description
1 polymer ?
#
loop_
_entity_poly.entity_id
_entity_poly.type
_entity_poly.pdbx_seq_one_letter_code
_entity_poly.pdbx_strand_id
1 'polypeptide(L)'
;PAEMIRDNALFVSGLLQEGDEFAFSKPYQPAGYCRHLNFPKRSYRHDTNTNQWRRGVYLHWQRQFLHPMMKAMDAPSREECIAKRPRSNTPNAALALLNDPTFVEAARAFAARIIKEKKGTTEERVQFAWRTVLSREAKADEVALLLGLFKESAKEYAAHPEEAKKLLQVGLAPADASLDPLDLASWTMVSRAILNLGETNIRN
;
A
#
# COMPACT_ATOMS: atom_id res chain seq x y z
N PRO A 1 -4.24 13.94 3.06
CA PRO A 1 -5.52 13.33 2.65
C PRO A 1 -5.37 11.85 2.30
N ALA A 2 -6.37 11.04 2.61
CA ALA A 2 -6.35 9.59 2.37
C ALA A 2 -6.05 9.23 0.90
N GLU A 3 -6.61 9.97 -0.04
CA GLU A 3 -6.37 9.82 -1.47
C GLU A 3 -4.88 9.94 -1.81
N MET A 4 -4.19 10.91 -1.20
CA MET A 4 -2.77 11.15 -1.46
C MET A 4 -1.87 10.08 -0.83
N ILE A 5 -2.24 9.53 0.33
CA ILE A 5 -1.51 8.41 0.96
C ILE A 5 -1.52 7.21 0.02
N ARG A 6 -2.70 6.88 -0.51
CA ARG A 6 -2.84 5.81 -1.49
C ARG A 6 -2.05 6.10 -2.78
N ASP A 7 -2.20 7.30 -3.33
CA ASP A 7 -1.53 7.69 -4.57
C ASP A 7 -0.01 7.65 -4.42
N ASN A 8 0.51 8.07 -3.27
CA ASN A 8 1.93 8.00 -2.97
C ASN A 8 2.45 6.55 -2.97
N ALA A 9 1.73 5.63 -2.33
CA ALA A 9 2.11 4.22 -2.32
C ALA A 9 2.09 3.61 -3.73
N LEU A 10 1.08 3.93 -4.54
CA LEU A 10 0.98 3.48 -5.93
C LEU A 10 2.06 4.09 -6.81
N PHE A 11 2.38 5.37 -6.63
CA PHE A 11 3.42 6.07 -7.37
C PHE A 11 4.81 5.50 -7.09
N VAL A 12 5.16 5.38 -5.82
CA VAL A 12 6.46 4.85 -5.38
C VAL A 12 6.66 3.40 -5.85
N SER A 13 5.59 2.61 -5.85
CA SER A 13 5.63 1.22 -6.33
C SER A 13 5.69 1.08 -7.85
N GLY A 14 5.40 2.14 -8.60
CA GLY A 14 5.28 2.09 -10.05
C GLY A 14 3.97 1.50 -10.57
N LEU A 15 2.99 1.27 -9.68
CA LEU A 15 1.68 0.76 -10.06
C LEU A 15 0.72 1.86 -10.52
N LEU A 16 0.95 3.12 -10.14
CA LEU A 16 0.03 4.20 -10.44
C LEU A 16 -0.25 4.27 -11.94
N GLN A 17 -1.52 4.18 -12.31
CA GLN A 17 -1.96 4.32 -13.70
C GLN A 17 -2.45 5.73 -13.97
N GLU A 18 -1.82 6.36 -14.96
CA GLU A 18 -2.33 7.53 -15.66
C GLU A 18 -3.17 7.03 -16.82
N GLY A 19 -4.45 7.26 -16.81
CA GLY A 19 -5.34 6.71 -17.84
C GLY A 19 -6.63 7.50 -18.00
N ASP A 20 -7.47 7.06 -18.94
CA ASP A 20 -8.68 7.72 -19.39
C ASP A 20 -9.51 8.35 -18.28
N GLU A 21 -9.86 9.59 -18.48
CA GLU A 21 -10.33 10.55 -17.49
C GLU A 21 -11.65 10.18 -16.82
N PHE A 22 -12.44 9.27 -17.38
CA PHE A 22 -13.82 9.04 -16.96
C PHE A 22 -14.11 7.71 -16.27
N ALA A 23 -13.12 6.82 -16.10
CA ALA A 23 -13.33 5.56 -15.41
C ALA A 23 -13.16 5.70 -13.89
N PHE A 24 -14.14 5.22 -13.13
CA PHE A 24 -14.03 5.13 -11.67
C PHE A 24 -13.13 3.96 -11.28
N SER A 25 -12.44 4.11 -10.14
CA SER A 25 -11.67 3.04 -9.50
C SER A 25 -12.45 2.50 -8.31
N LYS A 26 -12.59 1.18 -8.24
CA LYS A 26 -13.16 0.45 -7.11
C LYS A 26 -12.08 -0.41 -6.47
N PRO A 27 -11.37 0.09 -5.46
CA PRO A 27 -10.30 -0.66 -4.81
C PRO A 27 -10.80 -1.91 -4.08
N TYR A 28 -9.87 -2.74 -3.62
CA TYR A 28 -10.17 -3.93 -2.84
C TYR A 28 -11.00 -3.58 -1.60
N GLN A 29 -12.05 -4.35 -1.36
CA GLN A 29 -12.91 -4.17 -0.19
C GLN A 29 -13.24 -5.54 0.39
N PRO A 30 -13.26 -5.67 1.73
CA PRO A 30 -13.66 -6.92 2.36
C PRO A 30 -15.03 -7.40 1.89
N ALA A 31 -15.14 -8.68 1.60
CA ALA A 31 -16.39 -9.28 1.17
C ALA A 31 -17.48 -9.05 2.23
N GLY A 32 -18.66 -8.66 1.77
CA GLY A 32 -19.81 -8.44 2.66
C GLY A 32 -19.80 -7.12 3.43
N TYR A 33 -18.82 -6.23 3.23
CA TYR A 33 -18.79 -4.94 3.93
C TYR A 33 -20.06 -4.11 3.72
N CYS A 34 -20.67 -4.17 2.53
CA CYS A 34 -21.93 -3.50 2.22
C CYS A 34 -23.18 -4.35 2.52
N ARG A 35 -23.06 -5.52 3.15
CA ARG A 35 -24.16 -6.48 3.33
C ARG A 35 -25.30 -5.95 4.19
N HIS A 36 -25.02 -5.01 5.09
CA HIS A 36 -26.01 -4.41 5.99
C HIS A 36 -26.91 -3.35 5.31
N LEU A 37 -26.61 -3.00 4.07
CA LEU A 37 -27.40 -2.04 3.29
C LEU A 37 -28.62 -2.72 2.68
N ASN A 38 -29.73 -2.60 3.35
CA ASN A 38 -30.98 -3.22 2.92
C ASN A 38 -31.78 -2.36 1.93
N PHE A 39 -31.53 -1.03 1.89
CA PHE A 39 -32.30 -0.11 1.03
C PHE A 39 -31.46 1.02 0.46
N PRO A 40 -31.25 1.07 -0.87
CA PRO A 40 -31.39 -0.06 -1.80
C PRO A 40 -30.32 -1.13 -1.53
N LYS A 41 -30.57 -2.38 -1.89
CA LYS A 41 -29.56 -3.43 -1.87
C LYS A 41 -28.37 -2.99 -2.72
N ARG A 42 -27.19 -2.99 -2.15
CA ARG A 42 -25.97 -2.57 -2.83
C ARG A 42 -24.96 -3.71 -2.84
N SER A 43 -24.38 -3.93 -4.00
CA SER A 43 -23.26 -4.84 -4.16
C SER A 43 -22.03 -4.03 -4.53
N TYR A 44 -20.92 -4.31 -3.88
CA TYR A 44 -19.62 -3.76 -4.25
C TYR A 44 -18.80 -4.89 -4.87
N ARG A 45 -18.29 -4.64 -6.06
CA ARG A 45 -17.34 -5.52 -6.74
C ARG A 45 -16.13 -4.67 -7.07
N HIS A 46 -14.97 -5.03 -6.52
CA HIS A 46 -13.73 -4.34 -6.85
C HIS A 46 -13.34 -4.57 -8.31
N ASP A 47 -12.58 -3.65 -8.87
CA ASP A 47 -12.07 -3.79 -10.22
C ASP A 47 -11.05 -4.92 -10.29
N THR A 48 -11.06 -5.65 -11.41
CA THR A 48 -10.15 -6.77 -11.69
C THR A 48 -9.17 -6.43 -12.83
N ASN A 49 -8.97 -5.14 -13.07
CA ASN A 49 -8.09 -4.60 -14.11
C ASN A 49 -7.24 -3.44 -13.57
N THR A 50 -6.52 -2.76 -14.43
CA THR A 50 -5.63 -1.64 -14.09
C THR A 50 -6.33 -0.45 -13.42
N ASN A 51 -7.66 -0.36 -13.45
CA ASN A 51 -8.41 0.66 -12.71
C ASN A 51 -8.17 0.58 -11.20
N GLN A 52 -7.74 -0.59 -10.68
CA GLN A 52 -7.31 -0.74 -9.28
C GLN A 52 -6.24 0.27 -8.89
N TRP A 53 -5.40 0.68 -9.80
CA TRP A 53 -4.22 1.52 -9.51
C TRP A 53 -4.38 2.96 -9.98
N ARG A 54 -5.59 3.40 -10.32
CA ARG A 54 -5.87 4.80 -10.66
C ARG A 54 -5.75 5.71 -9.45
N ARG A 55 -5.55 7.00 -9.69
CA ARG A 55 -5.45 8.02 -8.64
C ARG A 55 -6.69 8.05 -7.75
N GLY A 56 -6.49 8.35 -6.48
CA GLY A 56 -7.53 8.40 -5.45
C GLY A 56 -8.67 9.38 -5.73
N VAL A 57 -8.43 10.38 -6.57
CA VAL A 57 -9.49 11.32 -7.02
C VAL A 57 -10.60 10.61 -7.81
N TYR A 58 -10.28 9.52 -8.49
CA TYR A 58 -11.22 8.72 -9.29
C TYR A 58 -11.88 7.58 -8.51
N LEU A 59 -11.62 7.47 -7.21
CA LEU A 59 -12.24 6.42 -6.40
C LEU A 59 -13.76 6.52 -6.39
N HIS A 60 -14.41 5.37 -6.56
CA HIS A 60 -15.85 5.27 -6.37
C HIS A 60 -16.23 5.64 -4.94
N TRP A 61 -17.00 6.72 -4.80
CA TRP A 61 -17.39 7.26 -3.51
C TRP A 61 -18.84 6.93 -3.20
N GLN A 62 -19.04 6.21 -2.12
CA GLN A 62 -20.38 5.90 -1.64
C GLN A 62 -20.58 6.57 -0.29
N ARG A 63 -21.42 7.61 -0.24
CA ARG A 63 -21.53 8.52 0.92
C ARG A 63 -21.74 7.81 2.25
N GLN A 64 -22.78 7.00 2.37
CA GLN A 64 -23.11 6.27 3.61
C GLN A 64 -22.14 5.12 3.92
N PHE A 65 -21.41 4.64 2.91
CA PHE A 65 -20.50 3.51 3.01
C PHE A 65 -19.17 3.82 2.33
N LEU A 66 -18.49 4.77 2.94
CA LEU A 66 -17.14 5.11 2.53
C LEU A 66 -16.26 3.85 2.60
N HIS A 67 -15.42 3.69 1.58
CA HIS A 67 -14.46 2.59 1.53
C HIS A 67 -13.68 2.47 2.86
N PRO A 68 -13.54 1.27 3.46
CA PRO A 68 -13.00 1.11 4.81
C PRO A 68 -11.57 1.66 4.96
N MET A 69 -10.72 1.46 3.97
CA MET A 69 -9.38 2.05 3.92
C MET A 69 -9.45 3.59 3.97
N MET A 70 -10.31 4.21 3.15
CA MET A 70 -10.46 5.67 3.12
C MET A 70 -11.02 6.20 4.44
N LYS A 71 -11.96 5.49 5.05
CA LYS A 71 -12.53 5.82 6.36
C LYS A 71 -11.47 5.74 7.46
N ALA A 72 -10.60 4.74 7.44
CA ALA A 72 -9.51 4.60 8.40
C ALA A 72 -8.50 5.75 8.35
N MET A 73 -8.41 6.45 7.21
CA MET A 73 -7.50 7.59 6.96
C MET A 73 -8.23 8.94 6.95
N ASP A 74 -9.35 9.06 7.68
CA ASP A 74 -10.12 10.30 7.85
C ASP A 74 -10.65 10.94 6.54
N ALA A 75 -10.92 10.14 5.52
CA ALA A 75 -11.59 10.67 4.34
C ALA A 75 -13.02 11.11 4.68
N PRO A 76 -13.50 12.26 4.14
CA PRO A 76 -14.84 12.75 4.43
C PRO A 76 -15.90 11.86 3.79
N SER A 77 -17.06 11.72 4.46
CA SER A 77 -18.22 11.01 3.91
C SER A 77 -18.80 11.67 2.66
N ARG A 78 -18.60 12.98 2.52
CA ARG A 78 -19.23 13.84 1.50
C ARG A 78 -20.75 13.96 1.65
N GLU A 79 -21.27 13.70 2.85
CA GLU A 79 -22.67 13.94 3.18
C GLU A 79 -22.92 15.36 3.67
N GLU A 80 -21.92 15.94 4.31
CA GLU A 80 -21.93 17.29 4.88
C GLU A 80 -20.80 18.13 4.31
N CYS A 81 -20.99 19.44 4.28
CA CYS A 81 -19.93 20.38 3.96
C CYS A 81 -18.94 20.46 5.11
N ILE A 82 -17.67 20.20 4.85
CA ILE A 82 -16.59 20.23 5.84
C ILE A 82 -15.59 21.31 5.44
N ALA A 83 -15.41 22.32 6.28
CA ALA A 83 -14.44 23.38 6.05
C ALA A 83 -12.99 22.89 6.16
N LYS A 84 -12.73 21.91 7.05
CA LYS A 84 -11.41 21.33 7.28
C LYS A 84 -11.54 19.83 7.50
N ARG A 85 -10.80 19.04 6.72
CA ARG A 85 -10.74 17.58 6.91
C ARG A 85 -10.04 17.25 8.22
N PRO A 86 -10.57 16.32 9.03
CA PRO A 86 -9.87 15.83 10.21
C PRO A 86 -8.55 15.18 9.79
N ARG A 87 -7.61 15.16 10.70
CA ARG A 87 -6.35 14.42 10.58
C ARG A 87 -6.10 13.75 11.91
N SER A 88 -6.14 12.45 11.95
CA SER A 88 -5.85 11.67 13.13
C SER A 88 -4.75 10.66 12.84
N ASN A 89 -4.05 10.26 13.87
CA ASN A 89 -3.13 9.13 13.81
C ASN A 89 -3.75 8.02 14.66
N THR A 90 -4.50 7.14 14.01
CA THR A 90 -5.21 6.07 14.69
C THR A 90 -4.56 4.72 14.44
N PRO A 91 -4.66 3.78 15.39
CA PRO A 91 -4.25 2.39 15.16
C PRO A 91 -4.91 1.76 13.93
N ASN A 92 -6.16 2.15 13.63
CA ASN A 92 -6.87 1.67 12.44
C ASN A 92 -6.23 2.13 11.14
N ALA A 93 -5.71 3.35 11.09
CA ALA A 93 -4.96 3.84 9.92
C ALA A 93 -3.67 3.02 9.71
N ALA A 94 -2.90 2.78 10.78
CA ALA A 94 -1.71 1.96 10.73
C ALA A 94 -2.01 0.51 10.29
N LEU A 95 -3.10 -0.08 10.82
CA LEU A 95 -3.55 -1.42 10.42
C LEU A 95 -4.00 -1.46 8.95
N ALA A 96 -4.66 -0.42 8.45
CA ALA A 96 -5.03 -0.31 7.04
C ALA A 96 -3.79 -0.26 6.14
N LEU A 97 -2.79 0.56 6.48
CA LEU A 97 -1.53 0.62 5.75
C LEU A 97 -0.76 -0.71 5.73
N LEU A 98 -0.86 -1.49 6.79
CA LEU A 98 -0.20 -2.79 6.88
C LEU A 98 -0.95 -3.91 6.17
N ASN A 99 -2.29 -3.91 6.17
CA ASN A 99 -3.08 -5.08 5.82
C ASN A 99 -4.03 -4.90 4.63
N ASP A 100 -4.34 -3.66 4.22
CA ASP A 100 -5.18 -3.46 3.03
C ASP A 100 -4.44 -3.98 1.79
N PRO A 101 -5.09 -4.79 0.95
CA PRO A 101 -4.46 -5.38 -0.23
C PRO A 101 -3.80 -4.36 -1.16
N THR A 102 -4.32 -3.14 -1.25
CA THR A 102 -3.73 -2.07 -2.06
C THR A 102 -2.32 -1.73 -1.59
N PHE A 103 -2.11 -1.59 -0.28
CA PHE A 103 -0.79 -1.25 0.28
C PHE A 103 0.16 -2.43 0.30
N VAL A 104 -0.35 -3.64 0.54
CA VAL A 104 0.47 -4.87 0.48
C VAL A 104 0.96 -5.10 -0.94
N GLU A 105 0.10 -4.95 -1.93
CA GLU A 105 0.44 -5.06 -3.35
C GLU A 105 1.44 -3.97 -3.76
N ALA A 106 1.22 -2.71 -3.35
CA ALA A 106 2.14 -1.62 -3.60
C ALA A 106 3.52 -1.89 -2.96
N ALA A 107 3.57 -2.38 -1.72
CA ALA A 107 4.82 -2.72 -1.07
C ALA A 107 5.58 -3.84 -1.81
N ARG A 108 4.87 -4.86 -2.32
CA ARG A 108 5.47 -5.92 -3.12
C ARG A 108 6.02 -5.40 -4.46
N ALA A 109 5.26 -4.57 -5.16
CA ALA A 109 5.73 -3.98 -6.41
C ALA A 109 6.93 -3.04 -6.17
N PHE A 110 6.93 -2.29 -5.08
CA PHE A 110 8.07 -1.47 -4.67
C PHE A 110 9.30 -2.32 -4.32
N ALA A 111 9.11 -3.44 -3.63
CA ALA A 111 10.18 -4.40 -3.35
C ALA A 111 10.83 -4.93 -4.64
N ALA A 112 10.02 -5.33 -5.62
CA ALA A 112 10.52 -5.76 -6.92
C ALA A 112 11.32 -4.65 -7.62
N ARG A 113 10.86 -3.42 -7.51
CA ARG A 113 11.52 -2.22 -8.03
C ARG A 113 12.88 -1.98 -7.35
N ILE A 114 12.94 -2.07 -6.02
CA ILE A 114 14.19 -1.95 -5.25
C ILE A 114 15.22 -2.97 -5.73
N ILE A 115 14.85 -4.24 -5.86
CA ILE A 115 15.73 -5.32 -6.27
C ILE A 115 16.26 -5.10 -7.70
N LYS A 116 15.41 -4.64 -8.61
CA LYS A 116 15.74 -4.43 -10.03
C LYS A 116 16.56 -3.18 -10.29
N GLU A 117 16.14 -2.06 -9.72
CA GLU A 117 16.74 -0.74 -10.00
C GLU A 117 18.03 -0.53 -9.22
N LYS A 118 18.16 -1.12 -8.02
CA LYS A 118 19.38 -0.98 -7.23
C LYS A 118 20.12 -2.32 -7.08
N LYS A 119 21.14 -2.50 -7.93
CA LYS A 119 22.11 -3.58 -7.78
C LYS A 119 23.18 -3.13 -6.77
N GLY A 120 23.54 -3.98 -5.83
CA GLY A 120 24.54 -3.65 -4.80
C GLY A 120 24.23 -4.32 -3.46
N THR A 121 24.74 -3.73 -2.38
CA THR A 121 24.55 -4.26 -1.03
C THR A 121 23.14 -4.05 -0.52
N THR A 122 22.76 -4.77 0.53
CA THR A 122 21.45 -4.60 1.18
C THR A 122 21.31 -3.19 1.76
N GLU A 123 22.39 -2.61 2.29
CA GLU A 123 22.42 -1.22 2.79
C GLU A 123 22.13 -0.21 1.69
N GLU A 124 22.75 -0.38 0.53
CA GLU A 124 22.51 0.51 -0.61
C GLU A 124 21.07 0.42 -1.12
N ARG A 125 20.46 -0.77 -1.08
CA ARG A 125 19.04 -0.97 -1.39
C ARG A 125 18.13 -0.29 -0.37
N VAL A 126 18.46 -0.35 0.92
CA VAL A 126 17.74 0.38 1.98
C VAL A 126 17.83 1.89 1.74
N GLN A 127 19.02 2.42 1.44
CA GLN A 127 19.18 3.85 1.13
C GLN A 127 18.37 4.28 -0.10
N PHE A 128 18.36 3.46 -1.14
CA PHE A 128 17.56 3.69 -2.34
C PHE A 128 16.06 3.73 -2.01
N ALA A 129 15.57 2.74 -1.26
CA ALA A 129 14.17 2.67 -0.84
C ALA A 129 13.76 3.88 -0.02
N TRP A 130 14.59 4.26 0.94
CA TRP A 130 14.36 5.39 1.82
C TRP A 130 14.30 6.71 1.05
N ARG A 131 15.30 6.95 0.19
CA ARG A 131 15.35 8.16 -0.64
C ARG A 131 14.16 8.26 -1.61
N THR A 132 13.73 7.14 -2.18
CA THR A 132 12.59 7.09 -3.10
C THR A 132 11.30 7.51 -2.40
N VAL A 133 11.09 7.11 -1.15
CA VAL A 133 9.84 7.37 -0.41
C VAL A 133 9.90 8.72 0.31
N LEU A 134 11.01 9.03 0.97
CA LEU A 134 11.14 10.16 1.89
C LEU A 134 11.96 11.33 1.35
N SER A 135 12.59 11.18 0.18
CA SER A 135 13.40 12.19 -0.49
C SER A 135 14.61 12.67 0.35
N ARG A 136 15.05 11.85 1.30
CA ARG A 136 16.26 12.04 2.13
C ARG A 136 17.02 10.73 2.29
N GLU A 137 18.22 10.80 2.77
CA GLU A 137 18.99 9.61 3.16
C GLU A 137 18.52 9.07 4.51
N ALA A 138 18.57 7.74 4.64
CA ALA A 138 18.35 7.09 5.93
C ALA A 138 19.55 7.31 6.85
N LYS A 139 19.29 7.57 8.12
CA LYS A 139 20.32 7.63 9.16
C LYS A 139 20.84 6.22 9.47
N ALA A 140 21.98 6.14 10.12
CA ALA A 140 22.62 4.86 10.44
C ALA A 140 21.74 3.93 11.30
N ASP A 141 21.00 4.49 12.25
CA ASP A 141 20.03 3.76 13.07
C ASP A 141 18.81 3.26 12.29
N GLU A 142 18.30 4.09 11.37
CA GLU A 142 17.19 3.73 10.46
C GLU A 142 17.61 2.58 9.52
N VAL A 143 18.82 2.66 8.97
CA VAL A 143 19.40 1.59 8.13
C VAL A 143 19.54 0.30 8.94
N ALA A 144 20.13 0.37 10.13
CA ALA A 144 20.34 -0.80 10.99
C ALA A 144 19.02 -1.51 11.33
N LEU A 145 17.98 -0.74 11.62
CA LEU A 145 16.65 -1.26 11.93
C LEU A 145 16.03 -1.99 10.73
N LEU A 146 16.10 -1.41 9.54
CA LEU A 146 15.54 -2.05 8.33
C LEU A 146 16.37 -3.28 7.89
N LEU A 147 17.66 -3.25 8.08
CA LEU A 147 18.52 -4.44 7.86
C LEU A 147 18.17 -5.57 8.83
N GLY A 148 17.89 -5.24 10.09
CA GLY A 148 17.37 -6.20 11.07
C GLY A 148 16.07 -6.83 10.60
N LEU A 149 15.09 -6.01 10.20
CA LEU A 149 13.81 -6.46 9.69
C LEU A 149 13.97 -7.36 8.44
N PHE A 150 14.85 -6.98 7.52
CA PHE A 150 15.14 -7.79 6.34
C PHE A 150 15.68 -9.17 6.71
N LYS A 151 16.69 -9.23 7.62
CA LYS A 151 17.30 -10.48 8.06
C LYS A 151 16.30 -11.40 8.78
N GLU A 152 15.49 -10.83 9.66
CA GLU A 152 14.46 -11.59 10.37
C GLU A 152 13.41 -12.14 9.40
N SER A 153 12.93 -11.31 8.47
CA SER A 153 11.97 -11.74 7.44
C SER A 153 12.54 -12.82 6.52
N ALA A 154 13.81 -12.69 6.12
CA ALA A 154 14.48 -13.70 5.30
C ALA A 154 14.60 -15.05 6.03
N LYS A 155 14.92 -15.03 7.33
CA LYS A 155 14.97 -16.22 8.16
C LYS A 155 13.58 -16.87 8.30
N GLU A 156 12.56 -16.06 8.54
CA GLU A 156 11.18 -16.53 8.70
C GLU A 156 10.65 -17.17 7.41
N TYR A 157 10.82 -16.51 6.26
CA TYR A 157 10.36 -17.05 4.98
C TYR A 157 11.20 -18.24 4.48
N ALA A 158 12.46 -18.35 4.88
CA ALA A 158 13.23 -19.56 4.63
C ALA A 158 12.68 -20.75 5.42
N ALA A 159 12.22 -20.52 6.65
CA ALA A 159 11.56 -21.55 7.48
C ALA A 159 10.13 -21.87 7.01
N HIS A 160 9.41 -20.86 6.49
CA HIS A 160 7.99 -20.95 6.10
C HIS A 160 7.75 -20.42 4.68
N PRO A 161 8.23 -21.11 3.61
CA PRO A 161 8.11 -20.63 2.23
C PRO A 161 6.66 -20.43 1.76
N GLU A 162 5.71 -21.13 2.33
CA GLU A 162 4.29 -21.01 1.99
C GLU A 162 3.71 -19.65 2.44
N GLU A 163 4.22 -19.07 3.53
CA GLU A 163 3.79 -17.73 3.95
C GLU A 163 4.34 -16.66 3.00
N ALA A 164 5.56 -16.81 2.50
CA ALA A 164 6.07 -15.95 1.43
C ALA A 164 5.19 -16.00 0.20
N LYS A 165 4.80 -17.21 -0.27
CA LYS A 165 3.89 -17.36 -1.42
C LYS A 165 2.54 -16.68 -1.20
N LYS A 166 1.94 -16.85 -0.02
CA LYS A 166 0.66 -16.19 0.32
C LYS A 166 0.79 -14.66 0.26
N LEU A 167 1.86 -14.11 0.83
CA LEU A 167 2.13 -12.67 0.77
C LEU A 167 2.26 -12.18 -0.68
N LEU A 168 2.99 -12.90 -1.51
CA LEU A 168 3.24 -12.53 -2.90
C LEU A 168 2.02 -12.68 -3.82
N GLN A 169 0.97 -13.37 -3.39
CA GLN A 169 -0.28 -13.53 -4.13
C GLN A 169 -1.30 -12.42 -3.83
N VAL A 170 -1.03 -11.53 -2.88
CA VAL A 170 -1.95 -10.45 -2.56
C VAL A 170 -2.01 -9.43 -3.70
N GLY A 171 -3.23 -9.07 -4.11
CA GLY A 171 -3.47 -8.10 -5.18
C GLY A 171 -3.57 -8.70 -6.56
N LEU A 172 -3.75 -7.87 -7.58
CA LEU A 172 -3.92 -8.25 -8.99
C LEU A 172 -2.61 -8.23 -9.79
N ALA A 173 -1.67 -7.33 -9.44
CA ALA A 173 -0.40 -7.30 -10.13
C ALA A 173 0.34 -8.62 -9.91
N PRO A 174 0.81 -9.29 -10.94
CA PRO A 174 1.56 -10.52 -10.77
C PRO A 174 2.88 -10.25 -10.02
N ALA A 175 3.28 -11.19 -9.17
CA ALA A 175 4.64 -11.17 -8.63
C ALA A 175 5.63 -11.38 -9.78
N ASP A 176 6.77 -10.73 -9.71
CA ASP A 176 7.81 -10.84 -10.74
C ASP A 176 8.48 -12.21 -10.68
N ALA A 177 8.21 -13.05 -11.67
CA ALA A 177 8.74 -14.40 -11.74
C ALA A 177 10.27 -14.48 -11.98
N SER A 178 10.92 -13.37 -12.32
CA SER A 178 12.38 -13.32 -12.50
C SER A 178 13.15 -13.13 -11.19
N LEU A 179 12.45 -12.85 -10.08
CA LEU A 179 13.03 -12.61 -8.77
C LEU A 179 12.87 -13.83 -7.86
N ASP A 180 13.85 -14.03 -6.97
CA ASP A 180 13.70 -15.03 -5.92
C ASP A 180 12.52 -14.70 -5.00
N PRO A 181 11.55 -15.62 -4.83
CA PRO A 181 10.36 -15.34 -4.04
C PRO A 181 10.63 -15.02 -2.58
N LEU A 182 11.66 -15.62 -1.97
CA LEU A 182 11.98 -15.39 -0.57
C LEU A 182 12.63 -14.01 -0.37
N ASP A 183 13.51 -13.62 -1.30
CA ASP A 183 14.12 -12.28 -1.30
C ASP A 183 13.04 -11.22 -1.55
N LEU A 184 12.16 -11.43 -2.54
CA LEU A 184 11.05 -10.53 -2.82
C LEU A 184 10.09 -10.36 -1.62
N ALA A 185 9.75 -11.46 -0.93
CA ALA A 185 8.90 -11.41 0.25
C ALA A 185 9.58 -10.64 1.38
N SER A 186 10.87 -10.85 1.59
CA SER A 186 11.66 -10.15 2.63
C SER A 186 11.73 -8.65 2.36
N TRP A 187 12.00 -8.25 1.12
CA TRP A 187 11.96 -6.84 0.70
C TRP A 187 10.55 -6.25 0.75
N THR A 188 9.51 -7.06 0.56
CA THR A 188 8.13 -6.62 0.74
C THR A 188 7.87 -6.20 2.18
N MET A 189 8.40 -6.91 3.18
CA MET A 189 8.27 -6.53 4.58
C MET A 189 8.97 -5.20 4.89
N VAL A 190 10.17 -4.99 4.36
CA VAL A 190 10.89 -3.71 4.47
C VAL A 190 10.10 -2.58 3.82
N SER A 191 9.57 -2.81 2.63
CA SER A 191 8.74 -1.84 1.90
C SER A 191 7.46 -1.49 2.67
N ARG A 192 6.77 -2.47 3.28
CA ARG A 192 5.61 -2.24 4.15
C ARG A 192 5.94 -1.36 5.34
N ALA A 193 7.09 -1.60 5.98
CA ALA A 193 7.54 -0.79 7.10
C ALA A 193 7.77 0.67 6.68
N ILE A 194 8.48 0.91 5.57
CA ILE A 194 8.75 2.26 5.07
C ILE A 194 7.45 2.98 4.67
N LEU A 195 6.54 2.31 3.96
CA LEU A 195 5.26 2.91 3.56
C LEU A 195 4.32 3.19 4.74
N ASN A 196 4.51 2.54 5.88
CA ASN A 196 3.73 2.76 7.11
C ASN A 196 4.34 3.83 8.04
N LEU A 197 5.51 4.38 7.73
CA LEU A 197 6.10 5.44 8.55
C LEU A 197 5.21 6.68 8.58
N GLY A 198 5.12 7.29 9.75
CA GLY A 198 4.43 8.58 9.90
C GLY A 198 4.97 9.65 8.96
N GLU A 199 6.28 9.72 8.77
CA GLU A 199 6.95 10.65 7.85
C GLU A 199 6.52 10.44 6.38
N THR A 200 6.25 9.20 5.97
CA THR A 200 5.74 8.89 4.63
C THR A 200 4.32 9.43 4.41
N ASN A 201 3.51 9.42 5.46
CA ASN A 201 2.07 9.68 5.37
C ASN A 201 1.68 11.10 5.80
N ILE A 202 2.53 11.78 6.56
CA ILE A 202 2.30 13.13 7.08
C ILE A 202 3.32 14.07 6.44
N ARG A 203 2.87 14.87 5.48
CA ARG A 203 3.66 16.00 4.97
C ARG A 203 3.31 17.24 5.80
N ASN A 204 4.32 17.78 6.45
CA ASN A 204 4.23 19.09 7.10
C ASN A 204 4.21 20.22 6.09
#